data_e8ea6c70d3cfb9f716604d4882d391f2
#
_entry.id   e8ea6c70d3cfb9f716604d4882d391f2
#
_cell.length_a   1.000
_cell.length_b   1.000
_cell.length_c   1.000
_cell.angle_alpha   90.00
_cell.angle_beta   90.00
_cell.angle_gamma   90.00
#
_symmetry.space_group_name_H-M   'P 1'
#
loop_
_entity.id
_entity.type
_entity.pdbx_description
1 polymer ?
#
loop_
_entity_poly.entity_id
_entity_poly.type
_entity_poly.pdbx_seq_one_letter_code
_entity_poly.pdbx_strand_id
1 'polypeptide(L)'
;MRYREMLASVRMLTHGGSVGLWTALIGGLLLVGCSSKPSGYRIYITNEISGDLSVIDSTSMDVVSTIPLGKRPRGIHASPDGKTIYVALSGSPPAPPGVDESTLPPPDKDADGIGVFDVAQNKMVRMLKGGSDPENFDVSLDGKTIYVSNEDASGVSFIDIAAGTITKTIKTGEEPEGVKLTPDGKLVYSTAEGDGTVSVIDAAAGTLVKTFKVGRRPRNVVFMPSAKRAYVNAENDGAVYLLDTEKNEMMQPIQLGTPGEIKPMGLALSLDSAKLYVTSGRGHKVFVIDTSTNQPAGSFEVGQRPWGLALSPDGKTLFTANGPSNDVSVVDLGTQTVTKKIKTTGGPWGVVVLK
;
A
#
# COMPACT_ATOMS: atom_id res chain seq x y z
N MET A 1 -3.94 -46.60 -33.01
CA MET A 1 -4.08 -47.97 -32.45
C MET A 1 -5.26 -47.97 -31.48
N ARG A 2 -6.17 -48.87 -31.71
CA ARG A 2 -7.51 -49.09 -31.17
C ARG A 2 -7.53 -49.34 -29.67
N TYR A 3 -8.57 -48.84 -28.99
CA TYR A 3 -9.11 -49.53 -27.82
C TYR A 3 -10.63 -49.61 -27.89
N ARG A 4 -11.10 -50.84 -27.78
CA ARG A 4 -12.48 -51.30 -27.90
C ARG A 4 -13.21 -51.36 -26.57
N GLU A 5 -14.50 -51.15 -26.67
CA GLU A 5 -15.57 -51.33 -25.70
C GLU A 5 -15.59 -52.69 -25.01
N MET A 6 -16.15 -52.69 -23.79
CA MET A 6 -16.66 -53.94 -23.18
C MET A 6 -17.99 -53.65 -22.50
N LEU A 7 -19.05 -54.07 -23.18
CA LEU A 7 -20.42 -54.17 -22.68
C LEU A 7 -20.57 -55.51 -21.93
N ALA A 8 -21.13 -55.46 -20.71
CA ALA A 8 -21.56 -56.66 -19.99
C ALA A 8 -23.07 -56.63 -19.82
N SER A 9 -23.71 -57.61 -20.36
CA SER A 9 -25.14 -57.92 -20.32
C SER A 9 -25.56 -58.42 -18.93
N VAL A 10 -26.70 -57.98 -18.44
CA VAL A 10 -27.40 -58.62 -17.32
C VAL A 10 -28.74 -59.18 -17.83
N ARG A 11 -28.88 -60.49 -17.70
CA ARG A 11 -30.11 -61.26 -18.00
C ARG A 11 -31.18 -61.03 -16.94
N MET A 12 -32.40 -60.77 -17.41
CA MET A 12 -33.63 -60.88 -16.59
C MET A 12 -33.94 -62.35 -16.29
N LEU A 13 -34.31 -62.61 -15.06
CA LEU A 13 -35.10 -63.75 -14.65
C LEU A 13 -36.37 -63.28 -13.91
N THR A 14 -37.51 -63.55 -14.53
CA THR A 14 -38.85 -63.35 -13.98
C THR A 14 -39.22 -64.48 -13.08
N HIS A 15 -39.70 -64.21 -11.86
CA HIS A 15 -40.64 -65.04 -11.15
C HIS A 15 -41.55 -64.16 -10.26
N GLY A 16 -42.83 -64.41 -10.31
CA GLY A 16 -43.92 -63.59 -9.79
C GLY A 16 -44.19 -63.70 -8.29
N GLY A 17 -44.97 -62.78 -7.82
CA GLY A 17 -45.79 -62.96 -6.60
C GLY A 17 -45.72 -61.79 -5.62
N SER A 18 -46.92 -61.25 -5.43
CA SER A 18 -47.44 -60.51 -4.26
C SER A 18 -47.18 -59.00 -4.16
N VAL A 19 -48.35 -58.34 -4.20
CA VAL A 19 -48.62 -56.92 -3.98
C VAL A 19 -48.20 -56.49 -2.54
N GLY A 20 -47.25 -55.59 -2.46
CA GLY A 20 -46.94 -54.89 -1.23
C GLY A 20 -46.73 -53.40 -1.56
N LEU A 21 -47.65 -52.58 -1.01
CA LEU A 21 -47.63 -51.13 -1.13
C LEU A 21 -46.39 -50.57 -0.43
N TRP A 22 -45.37 -50.14 -1.18
CA TRP A 22 -44.24 -49.42 -0.65
C TRP A 22 -44.37 -47.94 -1.04
N THR A 23 -44.68 -47.12 -0.02
CA THR A 23 -44.55 -45.66 -0.08
C THR A 23 -43.07 -45.29 -0.19
N ALA A 24 -42.66 -44.87 -1.39
CA ALA A 24 -41.31 -44.31 -1.60
C ALA A 24 -41.26 -42.89 -0.96
N LEU A 25 -40.59 -42.78 0.17
CA LEU A 25 -40.12 -41.50 0.69
C LEU A 25 -38.96 -41.02 -0.19
N ILE A 26 -39.25 -40.06 -1.05
CA ILE A 26 -38.18 -39.32 -1.77
C ILE A 26 -37.58 -38.34 -0.74
N GLY A 27 -36.51 -38.75 -0.10
CA GLY A 27 -35.67 -37.88 0.71
C GLY A 27 -34.94 -36.90 -0.21
N GLY A 28 -35.51 -35.69 -0.34
CA GLY A 28 -34.84 -34.59 -1.01
C GLY A 28 -33.58 -34.20 -0.22
N LEU A 29 -32.41 -34.56 -0.72
CA LEU A 29 -31.14 -34.08 -0.23
C LEU A 29 -31.01 -32.58 -0.60
N LEU A 30 -31.43 -31.71 0.32
CA LEU A 30 -31.13 -30.28 0.24
C LEU A 30 -29.63 -30.14 0.40
N LEU A 31 -28.92 -30.03 -0.73
CA LEU A 31 -27.57 -29.48 -0.77
C LEU A 31 -27.65 -28.03 -0.30
N VAL A 32 -27.50 -27.84 1.03
CA VAL A 32 -27.20 -26.52 1.58
C VAL A 32 -25.80 -26.18 1.07
N GLY A 33 -25.75 -25.49 -0.06
CA GLY A 33 -24.55 -24.84 -0.49
C GLY A 33 -24.15 -23.83 0.59
N CYS A 34 -23.17 -24.18 1.42
CA CYS A 34 -22.43 -23.19 2.18
C CYS A 34 -21.74 -22.26 1.17
N SER A 35 -22.41 -21.21 0.75
CA SER A 35 -21.74 -20.04 0.23
C SER A 35 -20.97 -19.47 1.43
N SER A 36 -19.68 -19.79 1.53
CA SER A 36 -18.80 -19.06 2.41
C SER A 36 -18.92 -17.58 2.01
N LYS A 37 -19.51 -16.76 2.88
CA LYS A 37 -19.40 -15.31 2.73
C LYS A 37 -17.94 -15.02 2.49
N PRO A 38 -17.56 -14.21 1.48
CA PRO A 38 -16.19 -13.84 1.31
C PRO A 38 -15.69 -13.34 2.66
N SER A 39 -14.59 -13.90 3.15
CA SER A 39 -14.00 -13.46 4.41
C SER A 39 -13.73 -11.97 4.28
N GLY A 40 -14.35 -11.15 5.13
CA GLY A 40 -14.14 -9.71 5.15
C GLY A 40 -12.66 -9.40 5.35
N TYR A 41 -12.22 -8.25 4.88
CA TYR A 41 -10.89 -7.69 5.13
C TYR A 41 -11.03 -6.38 5.90
N ARG A 42 -9.92 -5.88 6.42
CA ARG A 42 -9.85 -4.59 7.10
C ARG A 42 -9.01 -3.62 6.30
N ILE A 43 -9.43 -2.37 6.30
CA ILE A 43 -8.69 -1.25 5.73
C ILE A 43 -8.24 -0.38 6.91
N TYR A 44 -6.95 -0.13 7.00
CA TYR A 44 -6.31 0.65 8.05
C TYR A 44 -5.82 1.97 7.46
N ILE A 45 -6.20 3.07 8.08
CA ILE A 45 -5.93 4.43 7.62
C ILE A 45 -5.22 5.20 8.71
N THR A 46 -4.01 5.67 8.45
CA THR A 46 -3.36 6.65 9.34
C THR A 46 -3.98 8.02 9.15
N ASN A 47 -4.29 8.71 10.24
CA ASN A 47 -4.85 10.05 10.24
C ASN A 47 -3.81 11.02 10.83
N GLU A 48 -3.08 11.71 9.96
CA GLU A 48 -1.92 12.52 10.29
C GLU A 48 -2.24 13.64 11.30
N ILE A 49 -3.38 14.29 11.13
CA ILE A 49 -3.76 15.45 11.92
C ILE A 49 -4.36 15.07 13.27
N SER A 50 -5.21 14.02 13.30
CA SER A 50 -5.83 13.56 14.55
C SER A 50 -4.95 12.62 15.37
N GLY A 51 -3.87 12.08 14.79
CA GLY A 51 -2.92 11.24 15.54
C GLY A 51 -3.41 9.83 15.83
N ASP A 52 -4.26 9.27 14.96
CA ASP A 52 -4.88 7.97 15.18
C ASP A 52 -4.93 7.08 13.94
N LEU A 53 -5.39 5.85 14.14
CA LEU A 53 -5.63 4.84 13.11
C LEU A 53 -7.13 4.57 13.03
N SER A 54 -7.73 4.81 11.87
CA SER A 54 -9.08 4.35 11.55
C SER A 54 -9.05 2.94 10.99
N VAL A 55 -9.85 2.04 11.54
CA VAL A 55 -10.06 0.67 11.03
C VAL A 55 -11.43 0.58 10.39
N ILE A 56 -11.47 0.27 9.10
CA ILE A 56 -12.70 0.15 8.31
C ILE A 56 -12.97 -1.32 8.04
N ASP A 57 -14.22 -1.75 8.26
CA ASP A 57 -14.70 -3.07 7.89
C ASP A 57 -15.14 -3.10 6.43
N SER A 58 -14.61 -4.04 5.65
CA SER A 58 -14.92 -4.14 4.22
C SER A 58 -16.35 -4.61 3.90
N THR A 59 -17.04 -5.19 4.88
CA THR A 59 -18.42 -5.67 4.66
C THR A 59 -19.43 -4.53 4.84
N SER A 60 -19.27 -3.73 5.89
CA SER A 60 -20.13 -2.58 6.16
C SER A 60 -19.64 -1.30 5.47
N MET A 61 -18.36 -1.24 5.13
CA MET A 61 -17.66 -0.02 4.68
C MET A 61 -17.81 1.14 5.67
N ASP A 62 -17.74 0.84 6.97
CA ASP A 62 -17.78 1.82 8.05
C ASP A 62 -16.55 1.72 8.92
N VAL A 63 -16.17 2.83 9.58
CA VAL A 63 -15.13 2.84 10.61
C VAL A 63 -15.67 2.08 11.83
N VAL A 64 -15.01 0.97 12.15
CA VAL A 64 -15.39 0.10 13.29
C VAL A 64 -14.51 0.31 14.51
N SER A 65 -13.38 0.98 14.36
CA SER A 65 -12.47 1.31 15.46
C SER A 65 -11.62 2.51 15.09
N THR A 66 -11.28 3.33 16.10
CA THR A 66 -10.31 4.43 16.01
C THR A 66 -9.34 4.29 17.18
N ILE A 67 -8.05 4.15 16.89
CA ILE A 67 -7.02 3.83 17.87
C ILE A 67 -5.98 4.95 17.91
N PRO A 68 -5.76 5.59 19.07
CA PRO A 68 -4.69 6.56 19.21
C PRO A 68 -3.33 5.95 18.89
N LEU A 69 -2.52 6.63 18.09
CA LEU A 69 -1.17 6.21 17.71
C LEU A 69 -0.10 7.14 18.27
N GLY A 70 -0.34 8.44 18.28
CA GLY A 70 0.64 9.46 18.60
C GLY A 70 0.65 10.60 17.60
N LYS A 71 1.78 11.32 17.48
CA LYS A 71 1.87 12.48 16.60
C LYS A 71 2.12 12.09 15.15
N ARG A 72 1.44 12.76 14.23
CA ARG A 72 1.62 12.68 12.78
C ARG A 72 1.85 11.25 12.22
N PRO A 73 0.92 10.30 12.42
CA PRO A 73 1.03 8.98 11.79
C PRO A 73 0.92 9.13 10.27
N ARG A 74 1.98 8.69 9.54
CA ARG A 74 2.08 8.81 8.08
C ARG A 74 2.23 7.45 7.41
N GLY A 75 3.44 7.06 7.03
CA GLY A 75 3.71 5.77 6.39
C GLY A 75 3.15 4.59 7.19
N ILE A 76 2.51 3.64 6.51
CA ILE A 76 1.89 2.47 7.12
C ILE A 76 2.16 1.23 6.28
N HIS A 77 2.69 0.17 6.91
CA HIS A 77 2.95 -1.11 6.26
C HIS A 77 2.64 -2.27 7.19
N ALA A 78 2.17 -3.37 6.61
CA ALA A 78 1.99 -4.61 7.34
C ALA A 78 3.27 -5.44 7.40
N SER A 79 3.42 -6.25 8.45
CA SER A 79 4.40 -7.33 8.47
C SER A 79 4.10 -8.36 7.38
N PRO A 80 5.09 -9.13 6.89
CA PRO A 80 4.87 -10.15 5.86
C PRO A 80 3.83 -11.21 6.23
N ASP A 81 3.63 -11.49 7.51
CA ASP A 81 2.62 -12.44 8.03
C ASP A 81 1.25 -11.79 8.30
N GLY A 82 1.11 -10.48 8.09
CA GLY A 82 -0.13 -9.71 8.29
C GLY A 82 -0.59 -9.56 9.73
N LYS A 83 0.21 -9.95 10.73
CA LYS A 83 -0.19 -9.89 12.14
C LYS A 83 0.12 -8.57 12.81
N THR A 84 1.01 -7.80 12.23
CA THR A 84 1.48 -6.53 12.74
C THR A 84 1.35 -5.46 11.67
N ILE A 85 0.95 -4.27 12.08
CA ILE A 85 1.05 -3.06 11.25
C ILE A 85 2.08 -2.16 11.90
N TYR A 86 2.97 -1.62 11.09
CA TYR A 86 3.92 -0.60 11.47
C TYR A 86 3.46 0.76 10.97
N VAL A 87 3.73 1.83 11.74
CA VAL A 87 3.33 3.20 11.40
C VAL A 87 4.48 4.15 11.71
N ALA A 88 4.88 4.97 10.75
CA ALA A 88 5.82 6.06 11.00
C ALA A 88 5.11 7.19 11.76
N LEU A 89 5.69 7.60 12.87
CA LEU A 89 5.21 8.66 13.75
C LEU A 89 6.26 9.77 13.81
N SER A 90 5.84 11.02 13.63
CA SER A 90 6.74 12.17 13.64
C SER A 90 6.29 13.22 14.65
N GLY A 91 7.22 13.73 15.43
CA GLY A 91 6.99 14.85 16.33
C GLY A 91 7.17 16.22 15.68
N SER A 92 7.55 16.26 14.39
CA SER A 92 7.63 17.52 13.65
C SER A 92 6.23 18.09 13.42
N PRO A 93 5.99 19.39 13.58
CA PRO A 93 4.68 19.97 13.35
C PRO A 93 4.30 19.91 11.87
N PRO A 94 3.02 19.67 11.51
CA PRO A 94 2.60 19.68 10.12
C PRO A 94 2.75 21.08 9.52
N ALA A 95 3.42 21.20 8.39
CA ALA A 95 3.55 22.44 7.63
C ALA A 95 2.45 22.54 6.56
N PRO A 96 1.46 23.45 6.68
CA PRO A 96 0.54 23.73 5.60
C PRO A 96 1.27 24.26 4.37
N PRO A 97 0.78 24.01 3.16
CA PRO A 97 1.43 24.51 1.95
C PRO A 97 1.68 26.01 1.96
N GLY A 98 2.95 26.42 1.79
CA GLY A 98 3.36 27.84 1.75
C GLY A 98 3.66 28.45 3.10
N VAL A 99 3.61 27.69 4.16
CA VAL A 99 4.11 28.12 5.49
C VAL A 99 5.61 27.88 5.58
N ASP A 100 6.34 28.86 6.07
CA ASP A 100 7.76 28.73 6.38
C ASP A 100 7.92 27.85 7.62
N GLU A 101 8.53 26.69 7.47
CA GLU A 101 8.72 25.70 8.54
C GLU A 101 9.52 26.25 9.72
N SER A 102 10.41 27.22 9.49
CA SER A 102 11.15 27.89 10.54
C SER A 102 10.27 28.68 11.54
N THR A 103 9.03 28.98 11.16
CA THR A 103 8.04 29.67 12.00
C THR A 103 7.19 28.73 12.85
N LEU A 104 7.30 27.41 12.63
CA LEU A 104 6.54 26.40 13.34
C LEU A 104 7.14 26.15 14.75
N PRO A 105 6.35 25.59 15.68
CA PRO A 105 6.88 25.14 16.97
C PRO A 105 8.04 24.16 16.77
N PRO A 106 8.99 24.10 17.70
CA PRO A 106 10.07 23.13 17.63
C PRO A 106 9.52 21.69 17.64
N PRO A 107 10.15 20.76 16.89
CA PRO A 107 9.72 19.38 16.82
C PRO A 107 9.87 18.66 18.16
N ASP A 108 8.92 17.80 18.48
CA ASP A 108 8.97 16.89 19.63
C ASP A 108 9.67 15.58 19.21
N LYS A 109 11.00 15.56 19.31
CA LYS A 109 11.80 14.41 18.87
C LYS A 109 11.56 13.12 19.67
N ASP A 110 10.98 13.21 20.87
CA ASP A 110 10.59 12.01 21.64
C ASP A 110 9.37 11.31 21.07
N ALA A 111 8.61 11.98 20.21
CA ALA A 111 7.48 11.39 19.49
C ALA A 111 7.88 10.72 18.18
N ASP A 112 9.14 10.88 17.72
CA ASP A 112 9.64 10.24 16.50
C ASP A 112 9.82 8.73 16.72
N GLY A 113 9.26 7.92 15.83
CA GLY A 113 9.40 6.47 15.93
C GLY A 113 8.57 5.67 14.94
N ILE A 114 8.66 4.36 15.10
CA ILE A 114 7.79 3.41 14.37
C ILE A 114 6.86 2.76 15.39
N GLY A 115 5.57 3.11 15.31
CA GLY A 115 4.51 2.47 16.09
C GLY A 115 4.29 1.04 15.64
N VAL A 116 4.13 0.13 16.59
CA VAL A 116 3.85 -1.30 16.37
C VAL A 116 2.43 -1.59 16.82
N PHE A 117 1.57 -1.88 15.87
CA PHE A 117 0.17 -2.20 16.09
C PHE A 117 -0.07 -3.70 15.93
N ASP A 118 -0.62 -4.35 16.96
CA ASP A 118 -1.03 -5.75 16.93
C ASP A 118 -2.44 -5.86 16.36
N VAL A 119 -2.55 -6.55 15.21
CA VAL A 119 -3.81 -6.67 14.47
C VAL A 119 -4.85 -7.47 15.28
N ALA A 120 -4.45 -8.53 15.97
CA ALA A 120 -5.36 -9.38 16.74
C ALA A 120 -5.86 -8.68 18.01
N GLN A 121 -5.00 -7.92 18.68
CA GLN A 121 -5.35 -7.15 19.87
C GLN A 121 -6.03 -5.82 19.53
N ASN A 122 -5.98 -5.39 18.27
CA ASN A 122 -6.50 -4.11 17.79
C ASN A 122 -5.98 -2.92 18.62
N LYS A 123 -4.69 -2.90 18.91
CA LYS A 123 -4.04 -1.83 19.68
C LYS A 123 -2.58 -1.63 19.34
N MET A 124 -2.07 -0.43 19.58
CA MET A 124 -0.64 -0.16 19.60
C MET A 124 0.00 -0.81 20.83
N VAL A 125 1.07 -1.60 20.64
CA VAL A 125 1.71 -2.38 21.68
C VAL A 125 3.08 -1.86 22.10
N ARG A 126 3.79 -1.19 21.19
CA ARG A 126 5.08 -0.53 21.49
C ARG A 126 5.44 0.47 20.40
N MET A 127 6.51 1.23 20.64
CA MET A 127 7.18 2.08 19.67
C MET A 127 8.64 1.68 19.54
N LEU A 128 9.16 1.59 18.32
CA LEU A 128 10.56 1.38 18.01
C LEU A 128 11.22 2.74 17.78
N LYS A 129 12.53 2.85 18.01
CA LYS A 129 13.28 4.07 17.64
C LYS A 129 13.31 4.16 16.10
N GLY A 130 12.74 5.23 15.55
CA GLY A 130 12.56 5.42 14.10
C GLY A 130 13.59 6.34 13.43
N GLY A 131 14.41 7.04 14.21
CA GLY A 131 15.29 8.10 13.73
C GLY A 131 14.68 9.48 13.97
N SER A 132 14.94 10.44 13.09
CA SER A 132 14.48 11.82 13.21
C SER A 132 13.58 12.17 12.03
N ASP A 133 12.37 12.58 12.34
CA ASP A 133 11.27 12.82 11.39
C ASP A 133 11.07 11.68 10.39
N PRO A 134 10.62 10.48 10.85
CA PRO A 134 10.39 9.36 9.98
C PRO A 134 9.18 9.59 9.08
N GLU A 135 9.39 9.44 7.75
CA GLU A 135 8.35 9.67 6.75
C GLU A 135 7.67 8.37 6.33
N ASN A 136 8.41 7.56 5.61
CA ASN A 136 7.94 6.30 5.07
C ASN A 136 9.00 5.21 5.27
N PHE A 137 8.60 3.96 5.10
CA PHE A 137 9.48 2.82 5.35
C PHE A 137 9.03 1.59 4.56
N ASP A 138 9.86 0.56 4.53
CA ASP A 138 9.46 -0.77 4.11
C ASP A 138 10.01 -1.83 5.07
N VAL A 139 9.44 -3.03 5.03
CA VAL A 139 9.79 -4.14 5.91
C VAL A 139 10.52 -5.22 5.12
N SER A 140 11.61 -5.75 5.67
CA SER A 140 12.33 -6.88 5.05
C SER A 140 11.42 -8.08 4.85
N LEU A 141 11.70 -8.90 3.83
CA LEU A 141 10.88 -10.07 3.48
C LEU A 141 10.79 -11.10 4.62
N ASP A 142 11.81 -11.16 5.48
CA ASP A 142 11.83 -12.04 6.65
C ASP A 142 11.18 -11.41 7.91
N GLY A 143 10.70 -10.17 7.80
CA GLY A 143 10.03 -9.45 8.88
C GLY A 143 10.92 -9.02 10.03
N LYS A 144 12.25 -8.95 9.85
CA LYS A 144 13.18 -8.64 10.94
C LYS A 144 13.71 -7.22 10.94
N THR A 145 13.72 -6.56 9.78
CA THR A 145 14.29 -5.22 9.61
C THR A 145 13.25 -4.27 9.01
N ILE A 146 13.22 -3.05 9.53
CA ILE A 146 12.53 -1.92 8.88
C ILE A 146 13.60 -1.00 8.29
N TYR A 147 13.38 -0.56 7.05
CA TYR A 147 14.16 0.47 6.38
C TYR A 147 13.32 1.74 6.36
N VAL A 148 13.73 2.78 7.07
CA VAL A 148 12.95 4.01 7.25
C VAL A 148 13.70 5.23 6.76
N SER A 149 13.02 6.10 5.97
CA SER A 149 13.53 7.43 5.62
C SER A 149 13.41 8.37 6.82
N ASN A 150 14.50 9.08 7.08
CA ASN A 150 14.59 10.07 8.13
C ASN A 150 14.95 11.42 7.50
N GLU A 151 13.95 12.32 7.44
CA GLU A 151 14.06 13.57 6.71
C GLU A 151 15.19 14.44 7.27
N ASP A 152 15.19 14.75 8.57
CA ASP A 152 16.23 15.56 9.22
C ASP A 152 17.64 14.93 9.15
N ALA A 153 17.72 13.60 9.09
CA ALA A 153 19.00 12.90 9.07
C ALA A 153 19.58 12.76 7.65
N SER A 154 18.84 13.15 6.60
CA SER A 154 19.18 12.93 5.19
C SER A 154 19.67 11.48 4.97
N GLY A 155 18.89 10.50 5.44
CA GLY A 155 19.33 9.10 5.40
C GLY A 155 18.24 8.08 5.64
N VAL A 156 18.57 6.82 5.32
CA VAL A 156 17.76 5.65 5.60
C VAL A 156 18.33 4.90 6.79
N SER A 157 17.53 4.71 7.83
CA SER A 157 17.89 3.92 9.01
C SER A 157 17.39 2.49 8.89
N PHE A 158 18.19 1.55 9.35
CA PHE A 158 17.88 0.13 9.46
C PHE A 158 17.53 -0.16 10.92
N ILE A 159 16.35 -0.63 11.19
CA ILE A 159 15.85 -0.93 12.54
C ILE A 159 15.73 -2.44 12.70
N ASP A 160 16.39 -2.99 13.71
CA ASP A 160 16.12 -4.35 14.17
C ASP A 160 14.77 -4.34 14.91
N ILE A 161 13.79 -5.06 14.37
CA ILE A 161 12.43 -5.09 14.92
C ILE A 161 12.39 -5.73 16.30
N ALA A 162 13.17 -6.79 16.51
CA ALA A 162 13.20 -7.50 17.80
C ALA A 162 13.84 -6.64 18.91
N ALA A 163 14.99 -6.07 18.63
CA ALA A 163 15.69 -5.17 19.54
C ALA A 163 14.99 -3.81 19.70
N GLY A 164 14.25 -3.36 18.68
CA GLY A 164 13.59 -2.06 18.66
C GLY A 164 14.55 -0.87 18.53
N THR A 165 15.73 -1.10 17.94
CA THR A 165 16.81 -0.11 17.84
C THR A 165 17.33 0.02 16.42
N ILE A 166 17.85 1.22 16.10
CA ILE A 166 18.57 1.47 14.85
C ILE A 166 19.91 0.77 14.92
N THR A 167 20.20 -0.06 13.94
CA THR A 167 21.48 -0.77 13.79
C THR A 167 22.44 0.00 12.88
N LYS A 168 21.91 0.77 11.94
CA LYS A 168 22.69 1.51 10.96
C LYS A 168 21.87 2.64 10.35
N THR A 169 22.53 3.72 9.94
CA THR A 169 21.94 4.79 9.11
C THR A 169 22.85 5.04 7.92
N ILE A 170 22.28 4.99 6.72
CA ILE A 170 22.97 5.21 5.46
C ILE A 170 22.58 6.58 4.95
N LYS A 171 23.57 7.43 4.70
CA LYS A 171 23.34 8.74 4.08
C LYS A 171 22.83 8.56 2.65
N THR A 172 21.81 9.33 2.31
CA THR A 172 21.16 9.37 0.99
C THR A 172 21.12 10.81 0.50
N GLY A 173 20.16 11.17 -0.37
CA GLY A 173 19.94 12.56 -0.75
C GLY A 173 19.25 13.36 0.37
N GLU A 174 19.06 14.66 0.13
CA GLU A 174 18.38 15.57 1.05
C GLU A 174 16.87 15.30 1.11
N GLU A 175 16.30 15.39 2.31
CA GLU A 175 14.87 15.16 2.56
C GLU A 175 14.38 13.81 1.98
N PRO A 176 14.91 12.67 2.47
CA PRO A 176 14.45 11.36 1.99
C PRO A 176 13.00 11.11 2.42
N GLU A 177 12.18 10.70 1.45
CA GLU A 177 10.74 10.54 1.60
C GLU A 177 10.31 9.08 1.49
N GLY A 178 10.28 8.54 0.28
CA GLY A 178 9.84 7.18 0.03
C GLY A 178 10.95 6.15 0.19
N VAL A 179 10.59 4.99 0.74
CA VAL A 179 11.48 3.83 0.83
C VAL A 179 10.77 2.60 0.31
N LYS A 180 11.45 1.83 -0.54
CA LYS A 180 10.90 0.57 -1.06
C LYS A 180 11.99 -0.49 -1.23
N LEU A 181 11.74 -1.67 -0.69
CA LEU A 181 12.55 -2.86 -0.88
C LEU A 181 12.23 -3.49 -2.24
N THR A 182 13.24 -3.95 -2.96
CA THR A 182 13.02 -4.71 -4.19
C THR A 182 12.29 -6.03 -3.92
N PRO A 183 11.50 -6.56 -4.88
CA PRO A 183 10.76 -7.81 -4.70
C PRO A 183 11.62 -9.01 -4.33
N ASP A 184 12.92 -9.01 -4.66
CA ASP A 184 13.87 -10.06 -4.28
C ASP A 184 14.56 -9.80 -2.92
N GLY A 185 14.25 -8.68 -2.27
CA GLY A 185 14.78 -8.31 -0.95
C GLY A 185 16.23 -7.86 -0.91
N LYS A 186 16.88 -7.61 -2.05
CA LYS A 186 18.31 -7.32 -2.09
C LYS A 186 18.66 -5.85 -1.99
N LEU A 187 17.84 -4.97 -2.57
CA LEU A 187 18.10 -3.55 -2.64
C LEU A 187 16.97 -2.75 -2.02
N VAL A 188 17.32 -1.66 -1.37
CA VAL A 188 16.38 -0.65 -0.88
C VAL A 188 16.56 0.61 -1.73
N TYR A 189 15.45 1.11 -2.29
CA TYR A 189 15.41 2.37 -3.00
C TYR A 189 14.81 3.43 -2.09
N SER A 190 15.47 4.58 -1.99
CA SER A 190 14.98 5.75 -1.27
C SER A 190 14.95 6.95 -2.20
N THR A 191 13.80 7.61 -2.26
CA THR A 191 13.64 8.88 -2.95
C THR A 191 14.06 10.01 -2.02
N ALA A 192 14.65 11.08 -2.57
CA ALA A 192 15.02 12.27 -1.83
C ALA A 192 14.45 13.52 -2.54
N GLU A 193 13.51 14.20 -1.87
CA GLU A 193 12.76 15.26 -2.50
C GLU A 193 13.54 16.58 -2.63
N GLY A 194 14.46 16.87 -1.71
CA GLY A 194 15.25 18.08 -1.72
C GLY A 194 16.17 18.17 -2.93
N ASP A 195 16.86 17.11 -3.28
CA ASP A 195 17.81 17.09 -4.41
C ASP A 195 17.35 16.29 -5.65
N GLY A 196 16.12 15.74 -5.62
CA GLY A 196 15.50 15.09 -6.80
C GLY A 196 16.21 13.79 -7.20
N THR A 197 16.63 12.99 -6.24
CA THR A 197 17.39 11.76 -6.47
C THR A 197 16.67 10.50 -6.00
N VAL A 198 17.17 9.36 -6.48
CA VAL A 198 16.95 8.03 -5.91
C VAL A 198 18.29 7.46 -5.48
N SER A 199 18.36 7.05 -4.23
CA SER A 199 19.48 6.30 -3.66
C SER A 199 19.17 4.82 -3.61
N VAL A 200 20.11 3.98 -4.04
CA VAL A 200 20.02 2.51 -4.03
C VAL A 200 20.99 1.97 -2.99
N ILE A 201 20.49 1.20 -2.05
CA ILE A 201 21.22 0.67 -0.91
C ILE A 201 21.19 -0.86 -0.97
N ASP A 202 22.32 -1.52 -0.76
CA ASP A 202 22.36 -2.96 -0.54
C ASP A 202 21.76 -3.28 0.82
N ALA A 203 20.66 -4.05 0.84
CA ALA A 203 19.92 -4.35 2.05
C ALA A 203 20.69 -5.20 3.06
N ALA A 204 21.56 -6.10 2.58
CA ALA A 204 22.33 -6.99 3.44
C ALA A 204 23.62 -6.33 3.93
N ALA A 205 24.38 -5.69 3.04
CA ALA A 205 25.60 -4.99 3.40
C ALA A 205 25.35 -3.67 4.13
N GLY A 206 24.16 -3.05 3.89
CA GLY A 206 23.84 -1.72 4.39
C GLY A 206 24.84 -0.69 3.87
N THR A 207 25.08 -0.67 2.55
CA THR A 207 25.98 0.26 1.88
C THR A 207 25.28 0.91 0.70
N LEU A 208 25.57 2.18 0.45
CA LEU A 208 25.07 2.89 -0.73
C LEU A 208 25.72 2.30 -1.99
N VAL A 209 24.90 1.84 -2.93
CA VAL A 209 25.32 1.29 -4.22
C VAL A 209 25.44 2.40 -5.27
N LYS A 210 24.40 3.24 -5.36
CA LYS A 210 24.32 4.30 -6.38
C LYS A 210 23.30 5.37 -5.94
N THR A 211 23.53 6.59 -6.39
CA THR A 211 22.53 7.67 -6.38
C THR A 211 22.42 8.23 -7.79
N PHE A 212 21.19 8.49 -8.26
CA PHE A 212 20.94 9.05 -9.58
C PHE A 212 19.76 10.00 -9.58
N LYS A 213 19.78 10.97 -10.49
CA LYS A 213 18.70 11.95 -10.65
C LYS A 213 17.48 11.30 -11.29
N VAL A 214 16.28 11.74 -10.83
CA VAL A 214 15.00 11.37 -11.44
C VAL A 214 14.20 12.62 -11.81
N GLY A 215 13.46 13.21 -10.95
CA GLY A 215 12.66 14.38 -11.20
C GLY A 215 12.64 15.29 -9.99
N ARG A 216 11.82 16.34 -10.02
CA ARG A 216 11.71 17.27 -8.90
C ARG A 216 10.72 16.75 -7.87
N ARG A 217 11.17 16.63 -6.63
CA ARG A 217 10.39 16.14 -5.48
C ARG A 217 9.87 14.72 -5.69
N PRO A 218 10.74 13.71 -5.86
CA PRO A 218 10.32 12.32 -5.96
C PRO A 218 9.84 11.81 -4.60
N ARG A 219 8.67 11.13 -4.58
CA ARG A 219 7.98 10.73 -3.36
C ARG A 219 8.03 9.22 -3.10
N ASN A 220 7.59 8.42 -4.04
CA ASN A 220 7.39 7.00 -3.85
C ASN A 220 7.97 6.19 -4.99
N VAL A 221 8.30 4.92 -4.69
CA VAL A 221 8.78 3.91 -5.64
C VAL A 221 7.84 2.72 -5.61
N VAL A 222 7.50 2.18 -6.77
CA VAL A 222 6.85 0.87 -6.90
C VAL A 222 7.55 0.02 -7.94
N PHE A 223 7.87 -1.22 -7.60
CA PHE A 223 8.54 -2.16 -8.50
C PHE A 223 7.55 -3.01 -9.28
N MET A 224 7.84 -3.25 -10.56
CA MET A 224 7.22 -4.36 -11.29
C MET A 224 7.63 -5.70 -10.65
N PRO A 225 6.78 -6.75 -10.69
CA PRO A 225 7.10 -8.03 -10.06
C PRO A 225 8.41 -8.67 -10.52
N SER A 226 8.84 -8.39 -11.75
CA SER A 226 10.12 -8.85 -12.29
C SER A 226 11.34 -8.20 -11.63
N ALA A 227 11.14 -7.15 -10.83
CA ALA A 227 12.16 -6.28 -10.28
C ALA A 227 13.08 -5.58 -11.31
N LYS A 228 12.83 -5.72 -12.61
CA LYS A 228 13.68 -5.10 -13.68
C LYS A 228 13.27 -3.68 -14.02
N ARG A 229 12.09 -3.26 -13.58
CA ARG A 229 11.54 -1.92 -13.76
C ARG A 229 10.87 -1.45 -12.49
N ALA A 230 10.90 -0.15 -12.28
CA ALA A 230 10.16 0.52 -11.21
C ALA A 230 9.57 1.83 -11.74
N TYR A 231 8.60 2.35 -11.01
CA TYR A 231 8.04 3.67 -11.25
C TYR A 231 8.31 4.54 -10.03
N VAL A 232 8.72 5.79 -10.29
CA VAL A 232 8.92 6.83 -9.28
C VAL A 232 8.10 8.05 -9.69
N ASN A 233 7.26 8.53 -8.82
CA ASN A 233 6.54 9.77 -9.07
C ASN A 233 7.37 10.98 -8.66
N ALA A 234 7.29 12.07 -9.43
CA ALA A 234 7.91 13.36 -9.13
C ALA A 234 6.82 14.42 -9.01
N GLU A 235 6.58 14.84 -7.77
CA GLU A 235 5.46 15.72 -7.39
C GLU A 235 5.46 17.03 -8.20
N ASN A 236 6.61 17.69 -8.29
CA ASN A 236 6.71 19.01 -8.90
C ASN A 236 6.84 18.97 -10.43
N ASP A 237 7.01 17.78 -11.02
CA ASP A 237 7.04 17.60 -12.48
C ASP A 237 5.69 17.20 -13.06
N GLY A 238 4.71 16.85 -12.22
CA GLY A 238 3.43 16.31 -12.68
C GLY A 238 3.58 15.02 -13.47
N ALA A 239 4.59 14.21 -13.15
CA ALA A 239 5.02 13.05 -13.92
C ALA A 239 5.34 11.83 -13.03
N VAL A 240 5.35 10.67 -13.66
CA VAL A 240 5.92 9.43 -13.14
C VAL A 240 7.10 9.06 -14.03
N TYR A 241 8.20 8.66 -13.44
CA TYR A 241 9.41 8.24 -14.14
C TYR A 241 9.53 6.73 -14.14
N LEU A 242 9.75 6.14 -15.32
CA LEU A 242 10.09 4.74 -15.47
C LEU A 242 11.59 4.57 -15.22
N LEU A 243 11.96 3.59 -14.40
CA LEU A 243 13.33 3.24 -14.06
C LEU A 243 13.73 1.89 -14.65
N ASP A 244 14.97 1.80 -15.13
CA ASP A 244 15.71 0.56 -15.33
C ASP A 244 16.45 0.23 -14.03
N THR A 245 16.01 -0.82 -13.34
CA THR A 245 16.57 -1.19 -12.03
C THR A 245 17.80 -2.09 -12.15
N GLU A 246 18.08 -2.67 -13.33
CA GLU A 246 19.31 -3.42 -13.57
C GLU A 246 20.49 -2.45 -13.74
N LYS A 247 20.24 -1.27 -14.35
CA LYS A 247 21.24 -0.22 -14.53
C LYS A 247 21.22 0.85 -13.43
N ASN A 248 20.13 0.88 -12.65
CA ASN A 248 19.86 1.93 -11.67
C ASN A 248 19.88 3.33 -12.32
N GLU A 249 19.03 3.53 -13.31
CA GLU A 249 18.92 4.80 -14.04
C GLU A 249 17.49 5.10 -14.46
N MET A 250 17.20 6.37 -14.69
CA MET A 250 15.94 6.83 -15.24
C MET A 250 15.90 6.51 -16.75
N MET A 251 14.77 5.95 -17.21
CA MET A 251 14.53 5.66 -18.63
C MET A 251 13.78 6.81 -19.32
N GLN A 252 12.56 7.10 -18.83
CA GLN A 252 11.71 8.13 -19.44
C GLN A 252 10.66 8.66 -18.46
N PRO A 253 10.22 9.91 -18.62
CA PRO A 253 9.06 10.45 -17.94
C PRO A 253 7.75 10.00 -18.61
N ILE A 254 6.72 9.83 -17.77
CA ILE A 254 5.31 9.64 -18.17
C ILE A 254 4.56 10.84 -17.64
N GLN A 255 4.27 11.81 -18.52
CA GLN A 255 3.61 13.05 -18.13
C GLN A 255 2.14 12.79 -17.84
N LEU A 256 1.67 13.23 -16.66
CA LEU A 256 0.26 13.12 -16.24
C LEU A 256 -0.52 14.42 -16.46
N GLY A 257 0.17 15.54 -16.50
CA GLY A 257 -0.43 16.87 -16.72
C GLY A 257 0.58 17.98 -16.50
N THR A 258 0.11 19.22 -16.41
CA THR A 258 0.95 20.39 -16.24
C THR A 258 1.68 20.34 -14.89
N PRO A 259 3.02 20.57 -14.86
CA PRO A 259 3.77 20.72 -13.63
C PRO A 259 3.14 21.76 -12.68
N GLY A 260 2.98 21.39 -11.42
CA GLY A 260 2.35 22.25 -10.40
C GLY A 260 0.82 22.20 -10.35
N GLU A 261 0.12 21.85 -11.44
CA GLU A 261 -1.33 21.58 -11.45
C GLU A 261 -1.60 20.12 -11.03
N ILE A 262 -0.78 19.20 -11.49
CA ILE A 262 -0.82 17.80 -11.12
C ILE A 262 0.39 17.51 -10.21
N LYS A 263 0.11 16.89 -9.06
CA LYS A 263 1.11 16.54 -8.04
C LYS A 263 0.99 15.06 -7.70
N PRO A 264 1.68 14.17 -8.42
CA PRO A 264 1.67 12.73 -8.15
C PRO A 264 2.21 12.42 -6.74
N MET A 265 1.46 11.62 -5.96
CA MET A 265 1.75 11.33 -4.55
C MET A 265 1.95 9.82 -4.31
N GLY A 266 0.89 9.03 -4.24
CA GLY A 266 0.94 7.59 -4.00
C GLY A 266 0.94 6.79 -5.30
N LEU A 267 1.53 5.60 -5.26
CA LEU A 267 1.62 4.65 -6.37
C LEU A 267 1.12 3.26 -5.94
N ALA A 268 0.29 2.61 -6.76
CA ALA A 268 -0.08 1.21 -6.57
C ALA A 268 -0.28 0.51 -7.92
N LEU A 269 0.30 -0.68 -8.06
CA LEU A 269 0.06 -1.55 -9.23
C LEU A 269 -1.24 -2.35 -9.04
N SER A 270 -1.98 -2.59 -10.13
CA SER A 270 -3.02 -3.61 -10.15
C SER A 270 -2.43 -4.99 -9.84
N LEU A 271 -3.27 -5.95 -9.39
CA LEU A 271 -2.79 -7.29 -9.01
C LEU A 271 -2.09 -8.03 -10.16
N ASP A 272 -2.53 -7.80 -11.40
CA ASP A 272 -1.91 -8.32 -12.62
C ASP A 272 -0.76 -7.46 -13.12
N SER A 273 -0.48 -6.34 -12.43
CA SER A 273 0.52 -5.33 -12.79
C SER A 273 0.32 -4.68 -14.16
N ALA A 274 -0.85 -4.83 -14.78
CA ALA A 274 -1.15 -4.23 -16.07
C ALA A 274 -1.44 -2.73 -15.99
N LYS A 275 -1.80 -2.24 -14.80
CA LYS A 275 -2.11 -0.83 -14.54
C LYS A 275 -1.34 -0.32 -13.34
N LEU A 276 -0.89 0.93 -13.43
CA LEU A 276 -0.37 1.69 -12.31
C LEU A 276 -1.38 2.81 -11.98
N TYR A 277 -1.84 2.83 -10.74
CA TYR A 277 -2.69 3.87 -10.19
C TYR A 277 -1.82 4.90 -9.47
N VAL A 278 -2.06 6.18 -9.75
CA VAL A 278 -1.27 7.30 -9.23
C VAL A 278 -2.22 8.34 -8.65
N THR A 279 -2.18 8.58 -7.34
CA THR A 279 -2.93 9.67 -6.72
C THR A 279 -2.30 11.02 -7.07
N SER A 280 -3.10 12.07 -7.16
CA SER A 280 -2.61 13.43 -7.37
C SER A 280 -3.07 14.37 -6.27
N GLY A 281 -2.14 14.89 -5.49
CA GLY A 281 -2.38 15.84 -4.41
C GLY A 281 -2.96 17.20 -4.88
N ARG A 282 -2.82 17.53 -6.15
CA ARG A 282 -3.60 18.57 -6.84
C ARG A 282 -4.36 17.92 -7.99
N GLY A 283 -5.51 18.49 -8.36
CA GLY A 283 -6.40 17.88 -9.35
C GLY A 283 -7.36 16.85 -8.79
N HIS A 284 -7.17 16.37 -7.53
CA HIS A 284 -8.12 15.52 -6.79
C HIS A 284 -8.51 14.23 -7.54
N LYS A 285 -7.54 13.61 -8.21
CA LYS A 285 -7.72 12.46 -9.12
C LYS A 285 -6.79 11.32 -8.81
N VAL A 286 -7.17 10.17 -9.32
CA VAL A 286 -6.27 9.05 -9.55
C VAL A 286 -6.07 8.90 -11.04
N PHE A 287 -4.82 8.94 -11.49
CA PHE A 287 -4.43 8.63 -12.86
C PHE A 287 -4.19 7.15 -13.03
N VAL A 288 -4.45 6.64 -14.21
CA VAL A 288 -4.19 5.27 -14.61
C VAL A 288 -3.13 5.28 -15.70
N ILE A 289 -2.07 4.54 -15.52
CA ILE A 289 -1.02 4.31 -16.53
C ILE A 289 -1.10 2.84 -16.96
N ASP A 290 -1.12 2.59 -18.26
CA ASP A 290 -0.93 1.26 -18.83
C ASP A 290 0.56 0.90 -18.78
N THR A 291 0.92 -0.16 -18.03
CA THR A 291 2.32 -0.54 -17.80
C THR A 291 2.97 -1.24 -19.00
N SER A 292 2.18 -1.72 -19.96
CA SER A 292 2.69 -2.33 -21.19
C SER A 292 3.16 -1.29 -22.19
N THR A 293 2.46 -0.16 -22.27
CA THR A 293 2.77 0.96 -23.17
C THR A 293 3.51 2.10 -22.48
N ASN A 294 3.43 2.16 -21.13
CA ASN A 294 3.89 3.28 -20.31
C ASN A 294 3.23 4.62 -20.71
N GLN A 295 1.94 4.59 -21.03
CA GLN A 295 1.16 5.77 -21.38
C GLN A 295 -0.01 5.96 -20.42
N PRO A 296 -0.42 7.23 -20.17
CA PRO A 296 -1.65 7.50 -19.45
C PRO A 296 -2.85 6.85 -20.14
N ALA A 297 -3.67 6.12 -19.39
CA ALA A 297 -4.85 5.39 -19.86
C ALA A 297 -6.17 5.96 -19.31
N GLY A 298 -6.12 7.12 -18.66
CA GLY A 298 -7.28 7.82 -18.10
C GLY A 298 -7.06 8.31 -16.67
N SER A 299 -8.12 8.87 -16.10
CA SER A 299 -8.16 9.31 -14.70
C SER A 299 -9.59 9.38 -14.20
N PHE A 300 -9.79 9.32 -12.89
CA PHE A 300 -11.09 9.49 -12.24
C PHE A 300 -10.96 10.34 -10.97
N GLU A 301 -12.04 11.02 -10.60
CA GLU A 301 -12.05 11.91 -9.44
C GLU A 301 -12.25 11.13 -8.13
N VAL A 302 -11.61 11.64 -7.05
CA VAL A 302 -11.72 11.12 -5.68
C VAL A 302 -11.93 12.28 -4.69
N GLY A 303 -11.48 12.17 -3.44
CA GLY A 303 -11.52 13.29 -2.49
C GLY A 303 -10.39 14.28 -2.69
N GLN A 304 -10.34 15.29 -1.83
CA GLN A 304 -9.34 16.36 -1.92
C GLN A 304 -7.95 15.88 -1.48
N ARG A 305 -6.93 16.18 -2.27
CA ARG A 305 -5.53 15.89 -2.01
C ARG A 305 -5.32 14.43 -1.57
N PRO A 306 -5.62 13.45 -2.44
CA PRO A 306 -5.38 12.05 -2.13
C PRO A 306 -3.88 11.80 -2.00
N TRP A 307 -3.49 11.16 -0.88
CA TRP A 307 -2.13 10.75 -0.56
C TRP A 307 -1.92 9.27 -0.87
N GLY A 308 -2.11 8.43 0.15
CA GLY A 308 -1.99 7.00 0.04
C GLY A 308 -3.16 6.34 -0.69
N LEU A 309 -2.88 5.17 -1.26
CA LEU A 309 -3.87 4.33 -1.90
C LEU A 309 -3.53 2.85 -1.70
N ALA A 310 -4.55 2.00 -1.68
CA ALA A 310 -4.38 0.56 -1.64
C ALA A 310 -5.55 -0.14 -2.35
N LEU A 311 -5.27 -1.33 -2.90
CA LEU A 311 -6.29 -2.17 -3.52
C LEU A 311 -6.88 -3.16 -2.52
N SER A 312 -8.15 -3.54 -2.75
CA SER A 312 -8.75 -4.70 -2.12
C SER A 312 -8.01 -5.99 -2.50
N PRO A 313 -8.10 -7.05 -1.69
CA PRO A 313 -7.43 -8.32 -1.98
C PRO A 313 -7.85 -9.02 -3.28
N ASP A 314 -8.99 -8.66 -3.85
CA ASP A 314 -9.47 -9.14 -5.15
C ASP A 314 -9.14 -8.18 -6.30
N GLY A 315 -8.51 -7.04 -6.01
CA GLY A 315 -8.11 -6.03 -6.99
C GLY A 315 -9.25 -5.25 -7.65
N LYS A 316 -10.48 -5.36 -7.14
CA LYS A 316 -11.65 -4.71 -7.75
C LYS A 316 -11.97 -3.34 -7.16
N THR A 317 -11.51 -3.07 -5.96
CA THR A 317 -11.75 -1.83 -5.23
C THR A 317 -10.44 -1.12 -4.95
N LEU A 318 -10.41 0.18 -5.13
CA LEU A 318 -9.31 1.04 -4.72
C LEU A 318 -9.78 1.95 -3.58
N PHE A 319 -8.94 2.09 -2.56
CA PHE A 319 -9.13 3.01 -1.45
C PHE A 319 -8.12 4.15 -1.56
N THR A 320 -8.58 5.40 -1.41
CA THR A 320 -7.69 6.57 -1.37
C THR A 320 -7.89 7.38 -0.09
N ALA A 321 -6.80 7.71 0.58
CA ALA A 321 -6.81 8.58 1.76
C ALA A 321 -6.78 10.05 1.30
N ASN A 322 -7.84 10.81 1.60
CA ASN A 322 -8.03 12.17 1.09
C ASN A 322 -7.89 13.17 2.24
N GLY A 323 -6.69 13.71 2.43
CA GLY A 323 -6.30 14.51 3.60
C GLY A 323 -7.30 15.63 3.96
N PRO A 324 -7.41 16.71 3.16
CA PRO A 324 -8.27 17.85 3.51
C PRO A 324 -9.77 17.57 3.54
N SER A 325 -10.26 16.56 2.81
CA SER A 325 -11.68 16.19 2.89
C SER A 325 -12.01 15.25 4.05
N ASN A 326 -11.01 14.80 4.80
CA ASN A 326 -11.13 13.89 5.95
C ASN A 326 -11.99 12.67 5.61
N ASP A 327 -11.70 12.04 4.46
CA ASP A 327 -12.42 10.85 4.03
C ASP A 327 -11.54 9.88 3.25
N VAL A 328 -12.04 8.67 3.12
CA VAL A 328 -11.51 7.64 2.23
C VAL A 328 -12.49 7.44 1.09
N SER A 329 -12.05 7.59 -0.16
CA SER A 329 -12.87 7.20 -1.30
C SER A 329 -12.78 5.70 -1.54
N VAL A 330 -13.92 5.06 -1.70
CA VAL A 330 -14.08 3.68 -2.13
C VAL A 330 -14.40 3.69 -3.62
N VAL A 331 -13.50 3.22 -4.44
CA VAL A 331 -13.62 3.29 -5.91
C VAL A 331 -13.82 1.90 -6.48
N ASP A 332 -14.88 1.70 -7.24
CA ASP A 332 -15.03 0.52 -8.10
C ASP A 332 -14.13 0.67 -9.33
N LEU A 333 -13.17 -0.22 -9.50
CA LEU A 333 -12.19 -0.17 -10.59
C LEU A 333 -12.73 -0.65 -11.94
N GLY A 334 -13.86 -1.36 -11.95
CA GLY A 334 -14.54 -1.76 -13.18
C GLY A 334 -15.23 -0.59 -13.86
N THR A 335 -15.86 0.28 -13.07
CA THR A 335 -16.55 1.49 -13.53
C THR A 335 -15.71 2.75 -13.40
N GLN A 336 -14.62 2.71 -12.64
CA GLN A 336 -13.78 3.86 -12.26
C GLN A 336 -14.58 4.99 -11.58
N THR A 337 -15.52 4.63 -10.71
CA THR A 337 -16.37 5.57 -9.98
C THR A 337 -16.24 5.41 -8.48
N VAL A 338 -16.35 6.53 -7.75
CA VAL A 338 -16.45 6.51 -6.29
C VAL A 338 -17.84 6.02 -5.89
N THR A 339 -17.89 4.87 -5.24
CA THR A 339 -19.15 4.25 -4.76
C THR A 339 -19.51 4.69 -3.35
N LYS A 340 -18.52 5.04 -2.52
CA LYS A 340 -18.71 5.52 -1.14
C LYS A 340 -17.57 6.44 -0.73
N LYS A 341 -17.87 7.41 0.13
CA LYS A 341 -16.86 8.18 0.89
C LYS A 341 -17.05 7.87 2.37
N ILE A 342 -15.98 7.39 3.01
CA ILE A 342 -16.00 7.01 4.42
C ILE A 342 -15.29 8.11 5.20
N LYS A 343 -15.97 8.75 6.12
CA LYS A 343 -15.38 9.79 6.98
C LYS A 343 -14.40 9.18 7.98
N THR A 344 -13.28 9.86 8.16
CA THR A 344 -12.26 9.57 9.17
C THR A 344 -12.12 10.74 10.15
N THR A 345 -11.26 10.60 11.13
CA THR A 345 -11.08 11.60 12.21
C THR A 345 -10.40 12.88 11.73
N GLY A 346 -9.27 12.77 11.00
CA GLY A 346 -8.60 13.98 10.49
C GLY A 346 -7.28 13.75 9.77
N GLY A 347 -7.19 14.25 8.54
CA GLY A 347 -5.99 14.17 7.71
C GLY A 347 -5.58 12.75 7.32
N PRO A 348 -6.44 11.92 6.72
CA PRO A 348 -6.05 10.58 6.30
C PRO A 348 -4.89 10.63 5.31
N TRP A 349 -3.85 9.80 5.56
CA TRP A 349 -2.59 9.84 4.83
C TRP A 349 -2.23 8.48 4.21
N GLY A 350 -1.97 7.47 5.00
CA GLY A 350 -1.57 6.12 4.55
C GLY A 350 -2.72 5.13 4.57
N VAL A 351 -2.63 4.13 3.70
CA VAL A 351 -3.64 3.07 3.56
C VAL A 351 -2.96 1.72 3.48
N VAL A 352 -3.41 0.76 4.29
CA VAL A 352 -3.06 -0.67 4.15
C VAL A 352 -4.30 -1.53 4.27
N VAL A 353 -4.35 -2.61 3.49
CA VAL A 353 -5.47 -3.56 3.47
C VAL A 353 -4.98 -4.94 3.88
N LEU A 354 -5.65 -5.56 4.88
CA LEU A 354 -5.34 -6.90 5.38
C LEU A 354 -6.59 -7.80 5.39
N LYS A 355 -6.38 -9.06 5.04
CA LYS A 355 -7.40 -10.13 5.16
C LYS A 355 -7.51 -10.62 6.59
#